data_fd80c26c720dd592481ad4a4ed55a833
#
_entry.id   fd80c26c720dd592481ad4a4ed55a833
#
_cell.length_a   1.000
_cell.length_b   1.000
_cell.length_c   1.000
_cell.angle_alpha   90.00
_cell.angle_beta   90.00
_cell.angle_gamma   90.00
#
_symmetry.space_group_name_H-M   'P 1'
#
loop_
_entity.id
_entity.type
_entity.pdbx_description
1 polymer ?
#
loop_
_entity_poly.entity_id
_entity_poly.type
_entity_poly.pdbx_seq_one_letter_code
_entity_poly.pdbx_strand_id
1 'polypeptide(L)'
;NDLGVVVLGRAASEGVDWEKGDKCDPSEGITNPMQITLKEKAMIKLAKEKCKKVIVIINAVNQMEIQELADDPNIGAILWMGIGANYAPKAVVDIISGATNPSGHLSDIYATSSLSAPAMINYGDYSYTNKDQVIARSKGTGQKYVIEAENIYTGYRYYETRYADYVNNLGNARSNAGSSYTDGNWEYSKEVTYGFGYGLSYTTFSQEIV
;
A
#
# COMPACT_ATOMS: atom_id res chain seq x y z
N ASN A 1 20.32 18.27 -14.24
CA ASN A 1 20.04 16.90 -14.73
C ASN A 1 18.62 16.83 -15.30
N ASP A 2 18.40 15.97 -16.28
CA ASP A 2 17.06 15.86 -16.90
C ASP A 2 16.17 14.91 -16.12
N LEU A 3 16.75 13.84 -15.59
CA LEU A 3 16.01 12.79 -14.87
C LEU A 3 16.69 12.43 -13.55
N GLY A 4 15.92 12.34 -12.49
CA GLY A 4 16.29 11.78 -11.21
C GLY A 4 15.56 10.45 -10.99
N VAL A 5 16.23 9.49 -10.37
CA VAL A 5 15.63 8.21 -9.97
C VAL A 5 15.78 8.06 -8.46
N VAL A 6 14.68 7.86 -7.76
CA VAL A 6 14.64 7.65 -6.31
C VAL A 6 14.06 6.27 -6.05
N VAL A 7 14.72 5.50 -5.19
CA VAL A 7 14.26 4.16 -4.80
C VAL A 7 13.79 4.20 -3.36
N LEU A 8 12.54 3.83 -3.14
CA LEU A 8 11.95 3.64 -1.83
C LEU A 8 11.86 2.14 -1.54
N GLY A 9 12.39 1.71 -0.40
CA GLY A 9 12.41 0.30 -0.02
C GLY A 9 11.71 0.05 1.31
N ARG A 10 11.04 -1.10 1.40
CA ARG A 10 10.58 -1.65 2.67
C ARG A 10 11.06 -3.09 2.75
N ALA A 11 11.80 -3.37 3.81
CA ALA A 11 12.18 -4.76 4.10
C ALA A 11 10.91 -5.55 4.45
N ALA A 12 10.85 -6.78 4.00
CA ALA A 12 9.83 -7.73 4.42
C ALA A 12 10.55 -9.03 4.79
N SER A 13 10.11 -9.65 5.89
CA SER A 13 10.67 -10.91 6.36
C SER A 13 9.58 -11.73 7.04
N GLU A 14 9.64 -13.03 6.87
CA GLU A 14 8.78 -13.96 7.61
C GLU A 14 9.01 -13.84 9.12
N GLY A 15 7.92 -13.85 9.89
CA GLY A 15 7.96 -13.79 11.35
C GLY A 15 8.28 -12.41 11.95
N VAL A 16 8.30 -11.36 11.14
CA VAL A 16 8.49 -9.99 11.59
C VAL A 16 7.28 -9.15 11.19
N ASP A 17 6.52 -8.71 12.19
CA ASP A 17 5.40 -7.81 12.00
C ASP A 17 5.87 -6.35 12.04
N TRP A 18 5.22 -5.52 11.24
CA TRP A 18 5.46 -4.08 11.27
C TRP A 18 4.84 -3.45 12.51
N GLU A 19 5.64 -2.64 13.19
CA GLU A 19 5.17 -1.83 14.30
C GLU A 19 4.34 -0.63 13.82
N LYS A 20 3.31 -0.24 14.56
CA LYS A 20 2.47 0.93 14.25
C LYS A 20 2.27 1.83 15.47
N GLY A 21 1.87 3.07 15.23
CA GLY A 21 1.62 4.05 16.27
C GLY A 21 2.89 4.45 17.01
N ASP A 22 2.83 4.47 18.34
CA ASP A 22 3.92 4.89 19.22
C ASP A 22 5.19 4.03 19.13
N LYS A 23 5.10 2.88 18.48
CA LYS A 23 6.23 1.98 18.26
C LYS A 23 7.07 2.36 17.03
N CYS A 24 6.57 3.21 16.15
CA CYS A 24 7.38 3.79 15.08
C CYS A 24 8.42 4.75 15.65
N ASP A 25 9.60 4.84 15.01
CA ASP A 25 10.62 5.82 15.42
C ASP A 25 10.09 7.25 15.18
N PRO A 26 9.90 8.07 16.22
CA PRO A 26 9.39 9.43 16.09
C PRO A 26 10.25 10.32 15.18
N SER A 27 11.56 10.04 15.06
CA SER A 27 12.47 10.79 14.20
C SER A 27 12.20 10.60 12.72
N GLU A 28 11.45 9.57 12.34
CA GLU A 28 11.05 9.31 10.96
C GLU A 28 9.77 10.03 10.54
N GLY A 29 9.02 10.60 11.51
CA GLY A 29 7.81 11.38 11.25
C GLY A 29 6.65 10.58 10.69
N ILE A 30 6.59 9.28 10.99
CA ILE A 30 5.56 8.34 10.54
C ILE A 30 4.85 7.69 11.73
N THR A 31 3.62 7.26 11.51
CA THR A 31 2.81 6.51 12.47
C THR A 31 2.59 5.06 12.06
N ASN A 32 2.97 4.72 10.83
CA ASN A 32 3.08 3.34 10.38
C ASN A 32 4.20 3.23 9.32
N PRO A 33 4.84 2.07 9.19
CA PRO A 33 6.00 1.87 8.32
C PRO A 33 5.71 1.95 6.81
N MET A 34 4.43 1.95 6.42
CA MET A 34 4.05 2.11 5.01
C MET A 34 4.04 3.56 4.55
N GLN A 35 4.13 4.51 5.47
CA GLN A 35 4.25 5.94 5.16
C GLN A 35 5.65 6.29 4.66
N ILE A 36 5.74 7.38 3.90
CA ILE A 36 7.01 7.94 3.43
C ILE A 36 7.65 8.69 4.59
N THR A 37 8.87 8.30 4.98
CA THR A 37 9.61 8.89 6.09
C THR A 37 10.09 10.31 5.78
N LEU A 38 10.43 11.10 6.80
CA LEU A 38 11.01 12.43 6.62
C LEU A 38 12.31 12.40 5.81
N LYS A 39 13.13 11.35 5.97
CA LYS A 39 14.38 11.18 5.20
C LYS A 39 14.08 10.91 3.72
N GLU A 40 13.10 10.07 3.44
CA GLU A 40 12.66 9.80 2.06
C GLU A 40 12.06 11.04 1.41
N LYS A 41 11.22 11.80 2.13
CA LYS A 41 10.69 13.10 1.66
C LYS A 41 11.81 14.09 1.34
N ALA A 42 12.83 14.16 2.20
CA ALA A 42 14.01 15.03 1.95
C ALA A 42 14.79 14.58 0.71
N MET A 43 14.96 13.28 0.50
CA MET A 43 15.62 12.72 -0.69
C MET A 43 14.82 13.03 -1.97
N ILE A 44 13.51 12.84 -1.95
CA ILE A 44 12.63 13.17 -3.09
C ILE A 44 12.68 14.66 -3.38
N LYS A 45 12.60 15.51 -2.35
CA LYS A 45 12.72 16.97 -2.49
C LYS A 45 14.04 17.36 -3.16
N LEU A 46 15.14 16.80 -2.69
CA LEU A 46 16.46 17.07 -3.29
C LEU A 46 16.53 16.64 -4.77
N ALA A 47 15.96 15.47 -5.10
CA ALA A 47 15.89 15.00 -6.48
C ALA A 47 15.09 15.99 -7.37
N LYS A 48 13.96 16.49 -6.89
CA LYS A 48 13.13 17.48 -7.59
C LYS A 48 13.84 18.83 -7.78
N GLU A 49 14.68 19.24 -6.82
CA GLU A 49 15.49 20.46 -6.94
C GLU A 49 16.63 20.32 -7.97
N LYS A 50 17.13 19.12 -8.19
CA LYS A 50 18.29 18.86 -9.04
C LYS A 50 17.96 18.31 -10.43
N CYS A 51 16.74 17.85 -10.64
CA CYS A 51 16.29 17.19 -11.86
C CYS A 51 14.97 17.79 -12.36
N LYS A 52 14.78 17.79 -13.69
CA LYS A 52 13.56 18.29 -14.31
C LYS A 52 12.35 17.37 -14.05
N LYS A 53 12.58 16.07 -13.98
CA LYS A 53 11.59 15.03 -13.66
C LYS A 53 12.21 14.01 -12.74
N VAL A 54 11.37 13.41 -11.91
CA VAL A 54 11.76 12.35 -10.98
C VAL A 54 10.92 11.11 -11.26
N ILE A 55 11.58 9.95 -11.32
CA ILE A 55 10.94 8.63 -11.29
C ILE A 55 11.14 8.06 -9.90
N VAL A 56 10.07 7.57 -9.30
CA VAL A 56 10.13 6.86 -8.02
C VAL A 56 9.97 5.36 -8.28
N ILE A 57 10.91 4.57 -7.78
CA ILE A 57 10.86 3.10 -7.82
C ILE A 57 10.49 2.60 -6.44
N ILE A 58 9.44 1.80 -6.35
CA ILE A 58 9.02 1.16 -5.11
C ILE A 58 9.54 -0.27 -5.08
N ASN A 59 10.54 -0.50 -4.23
CA ASN A 59 11.12 -1.81 -3.96
C ASN A 59 10.55 -2.35 -2.64
N ALA A 60 9.29 -2.70 -2.67
CA ALA A 60 8.55 -3.24 -1.54
C ALA A 60 7.45 -4.18 -2.03
N VAL A 61 7.15 -5.22 -1.27
CA VAL A 61 5.97 -6.07 -1.52
C VAL A 61 4.71 -5.46 -0.91
N ASN A 62 4.89 -4.69 0.15
CA ASN A 62 3.82 -4.02 0.87
C ASN A 62 3.38 -2.75 0.11
N GLN A 63 2.09 -2.47 0.16
CA GLN A 63 1.51 -1.25 -0.42
C GLN A 63 1.84 -0.05 0.48
N MET A 64 2.73 0.81 0.01
CA MET A 64 3.07 2.05 0.69
C MET A 64 1.98 3.12 0.49
N GLU A 65 1.85 4.03 1.45
CA GLU A 65 1.00 5.21 1.32
C GLU A 65 1.71 6.24 0.43
N ILE A 66 1.32 6.32 -0.85
CA ILE A 66 2.03 7.08 -1.89
C ILE A 66 1.17 8.15 -2.56
N GLN A 67 0.03 8.52 -1.96
CA GLN A 67 -0.85 9.55 -2.52
C GLN A 67 -0.10 10.86 -2.80
N GLU A 68 0.77 11.28 -1.88
CA GLU A 68 1.57 12.50 -2.04
C GLU A 68 2.51 12.46 -3.26
N LEU A 69 2.94 11.28 -3.71
CA LEU A 69 3.73 11.12 -4.92
C LEU A 69 2.86 11.11 -6.17
N ALA A 70 1.68 10.50 -6.08
CA ALA A 70 0.73 10.44 -7.19
C ALA A 70 0.20 11.84 -7.56
N ASP A 71 0.03 12.71 -6.56
CA ASP A 71 -0.47 14.07 -6.73
C ASP A 71 0.63 15.07 -7.14
N ASP A 72 1.91 14.70 -7.07
CA ASP A 72 3.02 15.61 -7.35
C ASP A 72 3.32 15.68 -8.86
N PRO A 73 3.09 16.82 -9.54
CA PRO A 73 3.32 16.96 -10.99
C PRO A 73 4.80 16.88 -11.40
N ASN A 74 5.75 16.94 -10.45
CA ASN A 74 7.18 16.77 -10.71
C ASN A 74 7.60 15.30 -10.66
N ILE A 75 6.75 14.41 -10.14
CA ILE A 75 6.95 12.96 -10.24
C ILE A 75 6.45 12.52 -11.61
N GLY A 76 7.39 12.17 -12.49
CA GLY A 76 7.09 11.77 -13.87
C GLY A 76 6.54 10.36 -14.01
N ALA A 77 6.93 9.46 -13.09
CA ALA A 77 6.42 8.10 -13.02
C ALA A 77 6.69 7.47 -11.65
N ILE A 78 5.83 6.54 -11.27
CA ILE A 78 6.02 5.63 -10.15
C ILE A 78 6.06 4.21 -10.70
N LEU A 79 7.13 3.48 -10.41
CA LEU A 79 7.32 2.10 -10.89
C LEU A 79 7.37 1.17 -9.67
N TRP A 80 6.39 0.29 -9.56
CA TRP A 80 6.42 -0.76 -8.55
C TRP A 80 7.23 -1.95 -9.06
N MET A 81 8.34 -2.24 -8.40
CA MET A 81 9.24 -3.35 -8.73
C MET A 81 8.99 -4.59 -7.85
N GLY A 82 8.35 -4.40 -6.70
CA GLY A 82 8.25 -5.44 -5.68
C GLY A 82 9.63 -5.80 -5.09
N ILE A 83 9.82 -7.05 -4.69
CA ILE A 83 11.12 -7.61 -4.35
C ILE A 83 11.61 -8.40 -5.56
N GLY A 84 12.48 -7.79 -6.33
CA GLY A 84 13.04 -8.40 -7.53
C GLY A 84 14.24 -9.30 -7.22
N ALA A 85 14.41 -10.35 -8.02
CA ALA A 85 15.65 -11.14 -8.05
C ALA A 85 16.79 -10.34 -8.73
N ASN A 86 17.95 -10.96 -8.88
CA ASN A 86 19.19 -10.33 -9.38
C ASN A 86 19.04 -9.58 -10.72
N TYR A 87 18.10 -9.95 -11.56
CA TYR A 87 17.86 -9.33 -12.87
C TYR A 87 16.82 -8.19 -12.83
N ALA A 88 16.15 -7.95 -11.72
CA ALA A 88 15.13 -6.90 -11.61
C ALA A 88 15.67 -5.49 -11.92
N PRO A 89 16.88 -5.10 -11.47
CA PRO A 89 17.43 -3.79 -11.84
C PRO A 89 17.60 -3.61 -13.33
N LYS A 90 17.99 -4.68 -14.07
CA LYS A 90 18.07 -4.62 -15.53
C LYS A 90 16.70 -4.39 -16.16
N ALA A 91 15.68 -5.12 -15.71
CA ALA A 91 14.31 -4.96 -16.22
C ALA A 91 13.77 -3.52 -15.97
N VAL A 92 14.06 -2.96 -14.80
CA VAL A 92 13.71 -1.56 -14.47
C VAL A 92 14.38 -0.59 -15.44
N VAL A 93 15.69 -0.77 -15.73
CA VAL A 93 16.42 0.07 -16.68
C VAL A 93 15.85 -0.07 -18.10
N ASP A 94 15.54 -1.28 -18.52
CA ASP A 94 14.95 -1.56 -19.84
C ASP A 94 13.57 -0.85 -19.99
N ILE A 95 12.76 -0.83 -18.93
CA ILE A 95 11.49 -0.08 -18.91
C ILE A 95 11.74 1.42 -18.97
N ILE A 96 12.58 1.97 -18.10
CA ILE A 96 12.84 3.41 -18.03
C ILE A 96 13.44 3.94 -19.35
N SER A 97 14.28 3.14 -20.00
CA SER A 97 14.88 3.50 -21.30
C SER A 97 13.93 3.31 -22.50
N GLY A 98 12.78 2.69 -22.29
CA GLY A 98 11.85 2.35 -23.37
C GLY A 98 12.25 1.12 -24.20
N ALA A 99 13.28 0.38 -23.80
CA ALA A 99 13.68 -0.87 -24.45
C ALA A 99 12.64 -1.98 -24.26
N THR A 100 11.88 -1.90 -23.17
CA THR A 100 10.77 -2.82 -22.87
C THR A 100 9.52 -2.02 -22.50
N ASN A 101 8.38 -2.37 -23.07
CA ASN A 101 7.10 -1.78 -22.73
C ASN A 101 6.56 -2.43 -21.45
N PRO A 102 6.23 -1.65 -20.40
CA PRO A 102 5.63 -2.20 -19.18
C PRO A 102 4.23 -2.77 -19.51
N SER A 103 3.92 -3.91 -18.92
CA SER A 103 2.63 -4.59 -19.07
C SER A 103 2.06 -5.12 -17.75
N GLY A 104 2.75 -4.87 -16.65
CA GLY A 104 2.32 -5.28 -15.31
C GLY A 104 1.13 -4.47 -14.80
N HIS A 105 0.26 -5.13 -14.05
CA HIS A 105 -0.87 -4.52 -13.38
C HIS A 105 -0.84 -4.87 -11.89
N LEU A 106 -1.39 -3.99 -11.05
CA LEU A 106 -1.44 -4.22 -9.62
C LEU A 106 -2.35 -5.41 -9.29
N SER A 107 -1.86 -6.31 -8.48
CA SER A 107 -2.61 -7.47 -7.95
C SER A 107 -3.35 -7.17 -6.66
N ASP A 108 -3.20 -5.97 -6.15
CA ASP A 108 -3.91 -5.40 -5.01
C ASP A 108 -4.07 -3.89 -5.22
N ILE A 109 -4.61 -3.17 -4.25
CA ILE A 109 -4.75 -1.72 -4.31
C ILE A 109 -3.60 -1.02 -3.58
N TYR A 110 -3.40 0.26 -3.90
CA TYR A 110 -2.66 1.20 -3.07
C TYR A 110 -3.66 2.10 -2.38
N ALA A 111 -3.89 1.89 -1.09
CA ALA A 111 -4.77 2.73 -0.30
C ALA A 111 -4.10 4.07 0.02
N THR A 112 -4.88 5.13 0.13
CA THR A 112 -4.42 6.45 0.58
C THR A 112 -3.87 6.38 2.01
N SER A 113 -4.54 5.58 2.87
CA SER A 113 -4.06 5.21 4.20
C SER A 113 -4.19 3.72 4.41
N SER A 114 -3.13 3.07 4.87
CA SER A 114 -3.17 1.64 5.19
C SER A 114 -4.14 1.32 6.35
N LEU A 115 -4.46 2.31 7.19
CA LEU A 115 -5.46 2.18 8.26
C LEU A 115 -6.91 2.31 7.78
N SER A 116 -7.14 2.45 6.48
CA SER A 116 -8.49 2.54 5.93
C SER A 116 -9.20 1.19 5.80
N ALA A 117 -8.48 0.08 5.95
CA ALA A 117 -9.06 -1.26 5.94
C ALA A 117 -9.32 -1.79 7.37
N PRO A 118 -10.43 -2.53 7.60
CA PRO A 118 -10.75 -3.12 8.90
C PRO A 118 -9.64 -4.05 9.42
N ALA A 119 -9.01 -4.82 8.54
CA ALA A 119 -7.89 -5.69 8.88
C ALA A 119 -6.74 -4.92 9.54
N MET A 120 -6.37 -3.76 8.99
CA MET A 120 -5.27 -2.94 9.53
C MET A 120 -5.65 -2.22 10.83
N ILE A 121 -6.91 -1.79 10.97
CA ILE A 121 -7.39 -1.19 12.22
C ILE A 121 -7.37 -2.22 13.35
N ASN A 122 -7.81 -3.43 13.06
CA ASN A 122 -7.91 -4.51 14.04
C ASN A 122 -6.62 -5.32 14.20
N TYR A 123 -5.59 -5.03 13.40
CA TYR A 123 -4.28 -5.63 13.56
C TYR A 123 -3.65 -5.26 14.90
N GLY A 124 -3.14 -6.24 15.63
CA GLY A 124 -2.50 -6.02 16.92
C GLY A 124 -2.27 -7.29 17.73
N ASP A 125 -1.63 -7.13 18.87
CA ASP A 125 -1.37 -8.19 19.84
C ASP A 125 -2.51 -8.25 20.86
N TYR A 126 -3.39 -9.21 20.69
CA TYR A 126 -4.52 -9.43 21.60
C TYR A 126 -4.33 -10.71 22.41
N SER A 127 -4.58 -10.62 23.72
CA SER A 127 -4.55 -11.77 24.63
C SER A 127 -5.87 -11.90 25.36
N TYR A 128 -6.29 -13.14 25.63
CA TYR A 128 -7.47 -13.39 26.45
C TYR A 128 -7.28 -12.86 27.87
N THR A 129 -8.31 -12.21 28.42
CA THR A 129 -8.28 -11.72 29.83
C THR A 129 -8.16 -12.86 30.83
N ASN A 130 -8.68 -14.04 30.47
CA ASN A 130 -8.59 -15.28 31.26
C ASN A 130 -7.52 -16.24 30.69
N LYS A 131 -6.41 -15.73 30.20
CA LYS A 131 -5.35 -16.50 29.54
C LYS A 131 -4.85 -17.69 30.34
N ASP A 132 -4.88 -17.60 31.67
CA ASP A 132 -4.42 -18.67 32.57
C ASP A 132 -5.41 -19.87 32.60
N GLN A 133 -6.65 -19.67 32.12
CA GLN A 133 -7.67 -20.71 31.97
C GLN A 133 -7.74 -21.27 30.56
N VAL A 134 -7.07 -20.64 29.60
CA VAL A 134 -7.02 -21.11 28.21
C VAL A 134 -5.93 -22.17 28.07
N ILE A 135 -6.35 -23.36 27.64
CA ILE A 135 -5.43 -24.47 27.40
C ILE A 135 -4.59 -24.16 26.16
N ALA A 136 -3.33 -23.84 26.36
CA ALA A 136 -2.39 -23.65 25.27
C ALA A 136 -1.98 -25.00 24.68
N ARG A 137 -2.22 -25.21 23.37
CA ARG A 137 -1.70 -26.39 22.64
C ARG A 137 -0.19 -26.38 22.47
N SER A 138 0.41 -25.20 22.55
CA SER A 138 1.87 -25.01 22.56
C SER A 138 2.25 -23.87 23.50
N LYS A 139 3.43 -23.98 24.11
CA LYS A 139 3.92 -22.95 25.03
C LYS A 139 3.97 -21.59 24.35
N GLY A 140 3.22 -20.63 24.87
CA GLY A 140 3.27 -19.21 24.50
C GLY A 140 2.35 -18.75 23.36
N THR A 141 1.66 -19.66 22.64
CA THR A 141 0.85 -19.28 21.47
C THR A 141 -0.67 -19.40 21.65
N GLY A 142 -1.14 -20.24 22.57
CA GLY A 142 -2.58 -20.50 22.75
C GLY A 142 -3.36 -19.46 23.56
N GLN A 143 -2.72 -18.37 23.95
CA GLN A 143 -3.34 -17.34 24.80
C GLN A 143 -3.62 -16.03 24.04
N LYS A 144 -3.27 -15.99 22.74
CA LYS A 144 -3.50 -14.86 21.84
C LYS A 144 -4.66 -15.17 20.88
N TYR A 145 -5.26 -14.12 20.35
CA TYR A 145 -6.29 -14.21 19.32
C TYR A 145 -6.09 -13.11 18.25
N VAL A 146 -6.68 -13.33 17.10
CA VAL A 146 -6.73 -12.39 15.98
C VAL A 146 -8.17 -11.92 15.81
N ILE A 147 -8.35 -10.67 15.41
CA ILE A 147 -9.66 -10.11 15.08
C ILE A 147 -9.79 -10.07 13.55
N GLU A 148 -10.63 -10.92 13.00
CA GLU A 148 -10.94 -10.99 11.56
C GLU A 148 -12.28 -10.26 11.29
N ALA A 149 -12.30 -8.94 11.51
CA ALA A 149 -13.53 -8.15 11.40
C ALA A 149 -13.98 -7.97 9.93
N GLU A 150 -13.06 -8.10 8.99
CA GLU A 150 -13.28 -7.98 7.55
C GLU A 150 -13.88 -9.24 6.91
N ASN A 151 -13.82 -10.39 7.60
CA ASN A 151 -14.27 -11.68 7.07
C ASN A 151 -13.57 -12.00 5.73
N ILE A 152 -14.32 -12.29 4.67
CA ILE A 152 -13.78 -12.57 3.32
C ILE A 152 -13.32 -11.31 2.57
N TYR A 153 -13.67 -10.14 3.06
CA TYR A 153 -13.40 -8.85 2.41
C TYR A 153 -12.03 -8.32 2.84
N THR A 154 -10.96 -8.96 2.40
CA THR A 154 -9.57 -8.58 2.67
C THR A 154 -8.91 -7.94 1.45
N GLY A 155 -7.94 -7.03 1.67
CA GLY A 155 -7.21 -6.36 0.60
C GLY A 155 -8.16 -5.61 -0.36
N TYR A 156 -7.93 -5.74 -1.66
CA TYR A 156 -8.75 -5.07 -2.68
C TYR A 156 -10.24 -5.47 -2.61
N ARG A 157 -10.57 -6.69 -2.16
CA ARG A 157 -11.97 -7.14 -2.06
C ARG A 157 -12.78 -6.26 -1.13
N TYR A 158 -12.17 -5.73 -0.06
CA TYR A 158 -12.85 -4.80 0.83
C TYR A 158 -13.24 -3.52 0.08
N TYR A 159 -12.30 -2.89 -0.58
CA TYR A 159 -12.53 -1.59 -1.22
C TYR A 159 -13.47 -1.70 -2.41
N GLU A 160 -13.27 -2.69 -3.27
CA GLU A 160 -14.11 -2.89 -4.46
C GLU A 160 -15.55 -3.29 -4.07
N THR A 161 -15.71 -4.17 -3.07
CA THR A 161 -17.05 -4.54 -2.59
C THR A 161 -17.74 -3.37 -1.91
N ARG A 162 -16.99 -2.59 -1.11
CA ARG A 162 -17.56 -1.41 -0.44
C ARG A 162 -17.99 -0.34 -1.46
N TYR A 163 -17.24 -0.17 -2.53
CA TYR A 163 -17.64 0.69 -3.64
C TYR A 163 -18.94 0.18 -4.31
N ALA A 164 -19.00 -1.12 -4.60
CA ALA A 164 -20.22 -1.73 -5.14
C ALA A 164 -21.41 -1.61 -4.17
N ASP A 165 -21.18 -1.77 -2.87
CA ASP A 165 -22.19 -1.55 -1.85
C ASP A 165 -22.73 -0.13 -1.83
N TYR A 166 -21.82 0.86 -1.96
CA TYR A 166 -22.20 2.27 -2.03
C TYR A 166 -23.05 2.56 -3.26
N VAL A 167 -22.62 2.10 -4.44
CA VAL A 167 -23.35 2.33 -5.71
C VAL A 167 -24.71 1.64 -5.72
N ASN A 168 -24.80 0.44 -5.15
CA ASN A 168 -26.04 -0.40 -5.19
C ASN A 168 -26.86 -0.32 -3.89
N ASN A 169 -26.48 0.52 -2.93
CA ASN A 169 -27.10 0.62 -1.62
C ASN A 169 -27.18 -0.73 -0.87
N LEU A 170 -26.08 -1.47 -0.88
CA LEU A 170 -25.90 -2.74 -0.19
C LEU A 170 -25.06 -2.54 1.08
N GLY A 171 -24.68 -3.60 1.76
CA GLY A 171 -23.93 -3.51 3.02
C GLY A 171 -23.03 -4.71 3.29
N ASN A 172 -22.49 -5.35 2.27
CA ASN A 172 -21.70 -6.58 2.40
C ASN A 172 -20.34 -6.34 3.07
N ALA A 173 -19.63 -5.27 2.68
CA ALA A 173 -18.32 -4.88 3.19
C ALA A 173 -18.37 -3.61 4.07
N ARG A 174 -19.48 -3.36 4.75
CA ARG A 174 -19.67 -2.16 5.57
C ARG A 174 -18.72 -2.14 6.77
N SER A 175 -18.05 -1.00 6.98
CA SER A 175 -17.11 -0.81 8.08
C SER A 175 -17.01 0.67 8.45
N ASN A 176 -16.59 0.96 9.67
CA ASN A 176 -16.23 2.31 10.12
C ASN A 176 -14.75 2.66 9.80
N ALA A 177 -14.04 1.78 9.11
CA ALA A 177 -12.70 2.07 8.61
C ALA A 177 -12.76 3.03 7.43
N GLY A 178 -11.67 3.78 7.24
CA GLY A 178 -11.49 4.67 6.11
C GLY A 178 -11.33 6.14 6.50
N SER A 179 -10.53 6.89 5.74
CA SER A 179 -10.28 8.32 5.96
C SER A 179 -11.52 9.16 5.70
N SER A 180 -12.32 8.79 4.71
CA SER A 180 -13.56 9.49 4.37
C SER A 180 -14.73 9.20 5.31
N TYR A 181 -14.61 8.19 6.18
CA TYR A 181 -15.66 7.88 7.14
C TYR A 181 -15.84 8.95 8.22
N THR A 182 -14.78 9.63 8.58
CA THR A 182 -14.83 10.72 9.58
C THR A 182 -15.76 11.87 9.15
N ASP A 183 -15.95 12.04 7.85
CA ASP A 183 -16.84 13.03 7.25
C ASP A 183 -18.29 12.48 7.05
N GLY A 184 -18.55 11.27 7.50
CA GLY A 184 -19.86 10.61 7.42
C GLY A 184 -20.14 9.91 6.09
N ASN A 185 -19.32 10.10 5.06
CA ASN A 185 -19.47 9.50 3.74
C ASN A 185 -18.18 8.81 3.31
N TRP A 186 -18.26 7.50 3.06
CA TRP A 186 -17.13 6.79 2.47
C TRP A 186 -17.08 7.05 0.97
N GLU A 187 -15.91 7.45 0.46
CA GLU A 187 -15.69 7.72 -0.94
C GLU A 187 -14.48 6.93 -1.45
N TYR A 188 -14.68 6.10 -2.46
CA TYR A 188 -13.63 5.27 -3.04
C TYR A 188 -12.41 6.11 -3.47
N SER A 189 -12.62 7.24 -4.13
CA SER A 189 -11.56 8.13 -4.61
C SER A 189 -10.73 8.77 -3.50
N LYS A 190 -11.23 8.81 -2.27
CA LYS A 190 -10.48 9.29 -1.10
C LYS A 190 -9.70 8.18 -0.39
N GLU A 191 -10.13 6.93 -0.58
CA GLU A 191 -9.54 5.76 0.07
C GLU A 191 -8.48 5.06 -0.78
N VAL A 192 -8.53 5.22 -2.10
CA VAL A 192 -7.74 4.44 -3.06
C VAL A 192 -6.95 5.36 -3.98
N THR A 193 -5.62 5.27 -3.88
CA THR A 193 -4.68 5.96 -4.77
C THR A 193 -4.62 5.27 -6.13
N TYR A 194 -4.44 3.95 -6.12
CA TYR A 194 -4.45 3.10 -7.33
C TYR A 194 -5.27 1.85 -7.06
N GLY A 195 -6.28 1.61 -7.89
CA GLY A 195 -7.18 0.47 -7.77
C GLY A 195 -6.55 -0.87 -8.16
N PHE A 196 -7.25 -1.95 -7.83
CA PHE A 196 -6.90 -3.29 -8.30
C PHE A 196 -6.86 -3.33 -9.84
N GLY A 197 -5.84 -3.97 -10.38
CA GLY A 197 -5.65 -4.07 -11.84
C GLY A 197 -5.11 -2.80 -12.50
N TYR A 198 -4.81 -1.74 -11.74
CA TYR A 198 -4.21 -0.54 -12.32
C TYR A 198 -2.82 -0.83 -12.88
N GLY A 199 -2.55 -0.30 -14.07
CA GLY A 199 -1.25 -0.36 -14.72
C GLY A 199 -1.25 0.50 -15.98
N LEU A 200 -0.10 1.09 -16.28
CA LEU A 200 0.11 1.89 -17.49
C LEU A 200 1.09 1.19 -18.42
N SER A 201 0.93 1.44 -19.70
CA SER A 201 1.79 0.97 -20.76
C SER A 201 2.23 2.14 -21.65
N TYR A 202 3.30 1.97 -22.42
CA TYR A 202 3.72 2.96 -23.42
C TYR A 202 2.85 2.91 -24.68
N THR A 203 1.96 1.93 -24.77
CA THR A 203 0.97 1.80 -25.85
C THR A 203 -0.42 1.62 -25.26
N THR A 204 -1.43 1.84 -26.06
CA THR A 204 -2.83 1.65 -25.71
C THR A 204 -3.39 0.43 -26.45
N PHE A 205 -4.30 -0.29 -25.79
CA PHE A 205 -5.02 -1.42 -26.34
C PHE A 205 -6.51 -1.13 -26.29
N SER A 206 -7.24 -1.55 -27.34
CA SER A 206 -8.69 -1.61 -27.30
C SER A 206 -9.12 -3.08 -27.23
N GLN A 207 -10.12 -3.38 -26.41
CA GLN A 207 -10.73 -4.70 -26.31
C GLN A 207 -12.20 -4.58 -26.65
N GLU A 208 -12.68 -5.50 -27.48
CA GLU A 208 -14.09 -5.61 -27.86
C GLU A 208 -14.54 -7.04 -27.56
N ILE A 209 -15.68 -7.17 -26.90
CA ILE A 209 -16.33 -8.47 -26.70
C ILE A 209 -17.17 -8.75 -27.95
N VAL A 210 -16.83 -9.82 -28.66
CA VAL A 210 -17.50 -10.27 -29.87
C VAL A 210 -18.45 -11.40 -29.55
#